data_85afcac57ac52c2d325729a50bcaf72f
#
_entry.id   85afcac57ac52c2d325729a50bcaf72f
#
_cell.length_a   1.000
_cell.length_b   1.000
_cell.length_c   1.000
_cell.angle_alpha   90.00
_cell.angle_beta   90.00
_cell.angle_gamma   90.00
#
_symmetry.space_group_name_H-M   'P 1'
#
loop_
_entity.id
_entity.type
_entity.pdbx_description
1 polymer ?
#
loop_
_entity_poly.entity_id
_entity_poly.type
_entity_poly.pdbx_seq_one_letter_code
_entity_poly.pdbx_strand_id
1 'polypeptide(L)'
;MTARQKSLVSIEIRQGLMALATGALSGVFTAVMLGLISGIGEQLWGEKTEQGLTTSIPLLWSLLVCGGVGVILAIVEGGDERNLLPELPETMEDLRDPDHAPQRHEWRSILAAALAQIGGAPVGPEALLTRLITIASQTIWRGRDRALSDAAVAGSLGMFEAPLLGGVVINQHRVNLHSRWIPGSLGGIAGFAVFGGILEVTGGSMARVPYIWPTTFREDLGSVSVGLLAGLVGSALGIALRQWRGALQRRQLLKHWRWWPVITGLLLGMLLHWFPMVGFAGEHQVIPILDGANKDTVILLLSVGLLKLLMLGLCLETGWRGGIFFPGFVLACAFGGGLHELLPQLGSIGSWCAGVTSGFFMLMLGRPLVVLVLSICLMQGHGSASALIGVGVAVLISRRFGGGNDVPPPPPETPDSPECPEPQS
;
A
#
# COMPACT_ATOMS: atom_id res chain seq x y z
N MET A 1 -42.76 11.96 -14.17
CA MET A 1 -41.61 11.18 -14.70
C MET A 1 -42.03 10.44 -15.94
N THR A 2 -41.37 10.68 -17.06
CA THR A 2 -41.61 9.98 -18.30
C THR A 2 -41.15 8.52 -18.21
N ALA A 3 -41.68 7.64 -19.05
CA ALA A 3 -41.25 6.22 -19.08
C ALA A 3 -39.70 6.08 -19.28
N ARG A 4 -39.12 6.96 -20.09
CA ARG A 4 -37.67 7.04 -20.33
C ARG A 4 -36.88 7.42 -19.06
N GLN A 5 -37.40 8.34 -18.22
CA GLN A 5 -36.78 8.69 -16.96
C GLN A 5 -36.85 7.53 -15.94
N LYS A 6 -37.97 6.78 -15.91
CA LYS A 6 -38.09 5.61 -15.05
C LYS A 6 -37.12 4.49 -15.46
N SER A 7 -36.88 4.29 -16.75
CA SER A 7 -35.93 3.28 -17.23
C SER A 7 -34.49 3.67 -16.92
N LEU A 8 -34.09 4.93 -17.02
CA LEU A 8 -32.75 5.41 -16.68
C LEU A 8 -32.48 5.25 -15.18
N VAL A 9 -33.41 5.67 -14.34
CA VAL A 9 -33.30 5.51 -12.86
C VAL A 9 -33.19 4.04 -12.47
N SER A 10 -33.94 3.14 -13.11
CA SER A 10 -33.84 1.71 -12.82
C SER A 10 -32.50 1.10 -13.23
N ILE A 11 -31.87 1.58 -14.29
CA ILE A 11 -30.54 1.14 -14.74
C ILE A 11 -29.48 1.63 -13.75
N GLU A 12 -29.53 2.89 -13.32
CA GLU A 12 -28.59 3.45 -12.35
C GLU A 12 -28.68 2.74 -10.98
N ILE A 13 -29.89 2.46 -10.49
CA ILE A 13 -30.09 1.70 -9.24
C ILE A 13 -29.50 0.30 -9.36
N ARG A 14 -29.74 -0.38 -10.47
CA ARG A 14 -29.21 -1.73 -10.72
C ARG A 14 -27.68 -1.72 -10.74
N GLN A 15 -27.07 -0.76 -11.42
CA GLN A 15 -25.62 -0.61 -11.45
C GLN A 15 -25.05 -0.32 -10.05
N GLY A 16 -25.69 0.54 -9.27
CA GLY A 16 -25.31 0.82 -7.89
C GLY A 16 -25.36 -0.41 -7.00
N LEU A 17 -26.44 -1.21 -7.08
CA LEU A 17 -26.55 -2.46 -6.32
C LEU A 17 -25.51 -3.50 -6.74
N MET A 18 -25.22 -3.61 -8.02
CA MET A 18 -24.16 -4.50 -8.52
C MET A 18 -22.78 -4.04 -8.06
N ALA A 19 -22.51 -2.74 -8.03
CA ALA A 19 -21.26 -2.18 -7.52
C ALA A 19 -21.08 -2.46 -6.02
N LEU A 20 -22.15 -2.30 -5.22
CA LEU A 20 -22.13 -2.67 -3.79
C LEU A 20 -21.85 -4.17 -3.62
N ALA A 21 -22.54 -5.04 -4.34
CA ALA A 21 -22.34 -6.48 -4.25
C ALA A 21 -20.91 -6.89 -4.66
N THR A 22 -20.40 -6.31 -5.73
CA THR A 22 -19.05 -6.58 -6.23
C THR A 22 -17.99 -6.10 -5.24
N GLY A 23 -18.15 -4.90 -4.67
CA GLY A 23 -17.28 -4.38 -3.63
C GLY A 23 -17.30 -5.22 -2.36
N ALA A 24 -18.50 -5.66 -1.93
CA ALA A 24 -18.67 -6.55 -0.78
C ALA A 24 -17.93 -7.88 -0.98
N LEU A 25 -18.11 -8.53 -2.14
CA LEU A 25 -17.39 -9.77 -2.47
C LEU A 25 -15.87 -9.56 -2.48
N SER A 26 -15.41 -8.43 -2.98
CA SER A 26 -14.00 -8.05 -2.94
C SER A 26 -13.49 -7.88 -1.49
N GLY A 27 -14.30 -7.28 -0.61
CA GLY A 27 -14.00 -7.18 0.83
C GLY A 27 -13.88 -8.55 1.51
N VAL A 28 -14.81 -9.48 1.22
CA VAL A 28 -14.73 -10.88 1.70
C VAL A 28 -13.43 -11.53 1.22
N PHE A 29 -13.14 -11.45 -0.08
CA PHE A 29 -11.95 -12.05 -0.65
C PHE A 29 -10.67 -11.51 -0.02
N THR A 30 -10.60 -10.18 0.18
CA THR A 30 -9.47 -9.52 0.84
C THR A 30 -9.29 -10.03 2.27
N ALA A 31 -10.38 -10.11 3.05
CA ALA A 31 -10.33 -10.62 4.42
C ALA A 31 -9.86 -12.08 4.49
N VAL A 32 -10.38 -12.93 3.61
CA VAL A 32 -9.99 -14.36 3.55
C VAL A 32 -8.52 -14.50 3.16
N MET A 33 -8.04 -13.78 2.15
CA MET A 33 -6.64 -13.86 1.72
C MET A 33 -5.68 -13.36 2.80
N LEU A 34 -6.01 -12.25 3.45
CA LEU A 34 -5.22 -11.75 4.58
C LEU A 34 -5.22 -12.74 5.74
N GLY A 35 -6.39 -13.28 6.11
CA GLY A 35 -6.50 -14.28 7.17
C GLY A 35 -5.70 -15.54 6.89
N LEU A 36 -5.62 -15.99 5.63
CA LEU A 36 -4.77 -17.11 5.24
C LEU A 36 -3.29 -16.79 5.37
N ILE A 37 -2.85 -15.61 4.90
CA ILE A 37 -1.46 -15.19 4.99
C ILE A 37 -1.04 -15.02 6.45
N SER A 38 -1.83 -14.30 7.25
CA SER A 38 -1.55 -14.12 8.68
C SER A 38 -1.61 -15.45 9.43
N GLY A 39 -2.58 -16.32 9.17
CA GLY A 39 -2.66 -17.61 9.85
C GLY A 39 -1.47 -18.53 9.58
N ILE A 40 -0.91 -18.51 8.36
CA ILE A 40 0.34 -19.22 8.05
C ILE A 40 1.53 -18.52 8.72
N GLY A 41 1.56 -17.20 8.69
CA GLY A 41 2.58 -16.39 9.36
C GLY A 41 2.62 -16.67 10.87
N GLU A 42 1.48 -16.65 11.54
CA GLU A 42 1.35 -16.97 12.97
C GLU A 42 1.85 -18.37 13.32
N GLN A 43 1.59 -19.36 12.46
CA GLN A 43 2.10 -20.72 12.68
C GLN A 43 3.62 -20.80 12.56
N LEU A 44 4.23 -20.03 11.68
CA LEU A 44 5.68 -20.01 11.47
C LEU A 44 6.42 -19.17 12.50
N TRP A 45 5.89 -18.02 12.83
CA TRP A 45 6.59 -17.01 13.62
C TRP A 45 6.04 -16.87 15.05
N GLY A 46 4.80 -17.30 15.28
CA GLY A 46 4.04 -17.04 16.49
C GLY A 46 3.39 -15.65 16.49
N GLU A 47 2.19 -15.56 17.01
CA GLU A 47 1.37 -14.34 17.07
C GLU A 47 2.12 -13.13 17.67
N LYS A 48 2.82 -13.33 18.81
CA LYS A 48 3.60 -12.26 19.47
C LYS A 48 4.69 -11.67 18.58
N THR A 49 5.25 -12.45 17.69
CA THR A 49 6.31 -12.01 16.79
C THR A 49 5.75 -11.10 15.69
N GLU A 50 4.63 -11.47 15.06
CA GLU A 50 3.97 -10.62 14.08
C GLU A 50 3.49 -9.29 14.67
N GLN A 51 3.01 -9.32 15.91
CA GLN A 51 2.60 -8.12 16.65
C GLN A 51 3.77 -7.25 17.14
N GLY A 52 5.02 -7.66 16.91
CA GLY A 52 6.20 -6.92 17.37
C GLY A 52 6.41 -6.97 18.89
N LEU A 53 5.73 -7.85 19.61
CA LEU A 53 5.82 -8.02 21.06
C LEU A 53 6.97 -8.94 21.47
N THR A 54 7.57 -9.65 20.53
CA THR A 54 8.72 -10.54 20.78
C THR A 54 10.01 -9.72 20.72
N THR A 55 10.86 -9.87 21.72
CA THR A 55 12.15 -9.15 21.80
C THR A 55 13.26 -9.83 20.98
N SER A 56 13.13 -11.13 20.72
CA SER A 56 14.10 -11.89 19.92
C SER A 56 13.47 -13.14 19.30
N ILE A 57 13.89 -13.46 18.09
CA ILE A 57 13.53 -14.70 17.38
C ILE A 57 14.78 -15.61 17.38
N PRO A 58 14.64 -16.93 17.56
CA PRO A 58 15.80 -17.83 17.47
C PRO A 58 16.51 -17.68 16.13
N LEU A 59 17.83 -17.43 16.15
CA LEU A 59 18.61 -17.13 14.95
C LEU A 59 18.51 -18.24 13.90
N LEU A 60 18.67 -19.48 14.34
CA LEU A 60 18.59 -20.62 13.42
C LEU A 60 17.22 -20.72 12.74
N TRP A 61 16.15 -20.47 13.49
CA TRP A 61 14.79 -20.50 12.95
C TRP A 61 14.56 -19.39 11.92
N SER A 62 14.91 -18.15 12.23
CA SER A 62 14.77 -17.03 11.30
C SER A 62 15.61 -17.20 10.04
N LEU A 63 16.83 -17.73 10.14
CA LEU A 63 17.67 -18.05 8.98
C LEU A 63 17.08 -19.18 8.14
N LEU A 64 16.54 -20.23 8.75
CA LEU A 64 15.91 -21.35 8.03
C LEU A 64 14.65 -20.89 7.30
N VAL A 65 13.76 -20.13 7.95
CA VAL A 65 12.52 -19.67 7.33
C VAL A 65 12.81 -18.65 6.23
N CYS A 66 13.52 -17.58 6.53
CA CYS A 66 13.81 -16.54 5.53
C CYS A 66 14.73 -17.07 4.41
N GLY A 67 15.75 -17.87 4.74
CA GLY A 67 16.62 -18.49 3.76
C GLY A 67 15.88 -19.49 2.88
N GLY A 68 15.01 -20.33 3.47
CA GLY A 68 14.17 -21.29 2.75
C GLY A 68 13.19 -20.60 1.79
N VAL A 69 12.49 -19.56 2.27
CA VAL A 69 11.64 -18.73 1.40
C VAL A 69 12.48 -18.10 0.29
N GLY A 70 13.67 -17.57 0.60
CA GLY A 70 14.60 -17.04 -0.41
C GLY A 70 14.96 -18.06 -1.49
N VAL A 71 15.18 -19.33 -1.13
CA VAL A 71 15.43 -20.43 -2.10
C VAL A 71 14.20 -20.65 -2.99
N ILE A 72 13.00 -20.71 -2.40
CA ILE A 72 11.76 -20.89 -3.16
C ILE A 72 11.56 -19.72 -4.13
N LEU A 73 11.76 -18.47 -3.67
CA LEU A 73 11.68 -17.28 -4.51
C LEU A 73 12.67 -17.33 -5.67
N ALA A 74 13.93 -17.74 -5.43
CA ALA A 74 14.94 -17.89 -6.47
C ALA A 74 14.54 -18.93 -7.54
N ILE A 75 13.77 -19.94 -7.16
CA ILE A 75 13.25 -20.97 -8.08
C ILE A 75 12.04 -20.44 -8.85
N VAL A 76 11.09 -19.79 -8.15
CA VAL A 76 9.82 -19.31 -8.71
C VAL A 76 10.06 -18.19 -9.72
N GLU A 77 10.95 -17.25 -9.42
CA GLU A 77 11.22 -16.11 -10.31
C GLU A 77 12.04 -16.49 -11.54
N GLY A 78 12.85 -17.54 -11.46
CA GLY A 78 13.55 -18.10 -12.62
C GLY A 78 14.58 -17.19 -13.29
N GLY A 79 14.92 -16.06 -12.68
CA GLY A 79 15.85 -15.08 -13.24
C GLY A 79 15.25 -14.15 -14.29
N ASP A 80 13.94 -14.16 -14.50
CA ASP A 80 13.27 -13.27 -15.46
C ASP A 80 13.00 -11.90 -14.80
N GLU A 81 13.72 -10.87 -15.25
CA GLU A 81 13.80 -9.55 -14.62
C GLU A 81 12.49 -8.73 -14.65
N ARG A 82 11.47 -9.19 -15.36
CA ARG A 82 10.35 -8.34 -15.80
C ARG A 82 9.02 -8.57 -15.07
N ASN A 83 8.95 -9.50 -14.16
CA ASN A 83 7.72 -9.82 -13.44
C ASN A 83 7.64 -9.11 -12.09
N LEU A 84 7.86 -7.79 -12.07
CA LEU A 84 7.55 -6.96 -10.91
C LEU A 84 6.04 -6.98 -10.69
N LEU A 85 5.59 -7.19 -9.45
CA LEU A 85 4.23 -6.86 -9.08
C LEU A 85 4.05 -5.35 -9.31
N PRO A 86 3.05 -4.94 -10.10
CA PRO A 86 2.80 -3.53 -10.28
C PRO A 86 2.50 -2.90 -8.92
N GLU A 87 3.12 -1.78 -8.65
CA GLU A 87 2.80 -0.98 -7.48
C GLU A 87 1.37 -0.43 -7.60
N LEU A 88 0.79 0.04 -6.49
CA LEU A 88 -0.58 0.56 -6.49
C LEU A 88 -0.86 1.59 -7.60
N PRO A 89 0.04 2.56 -7.91
CA PRO A 89 -0.14 3.47 -9.04
C PRO A 89 -0.21 2.77 -10.39
N GLU A 90 0.61 1.75 -10.63
CA GLU A 90 0.65 0.97 -11.87
C GLU A 90 -0.58 0.08 -12.01
N THR A 91 -1.01 -0.57 -10.91
CA THR A 91 -2.27 -1.34 -10.89
C THR A 91 -3.47 -0.45 -11.23
N MET A 92 -3.44 0.81 -10.78
CA MET A 92 -4.47 1.79 -11.13
C MET A 92 -4.42 2.22 -12.60
N GLU A 93 -3.26 2.18 -13.20
CA GLU A 93 -3.07 2.48 -14.62
C GLU A 93 -3.52 1.30 -15.50
N ASP A 94 -3.21 0.07 -15.10
CA ASP A 94 -3.68 -1.16 -15.75
C ASP A 94 -5.23 -1.25 -15.80
N LEU A 95 -5.92 -0.74 -14.77
CA LEU A 95 -7.37 -0.65 -14.76
C LEU A 95 -7.95 0.30 -15.82
N ARG A 96 -7.13 1.18 -16.39
CA ARG A 96 -7.54 2.10 -17.45
C ARG A 96 -7.49 1.47 -18.82
N ASP A 97 -6.61 0.47 -19.01
CA ASP A 97 -6.51 -0.29 -20.25
C ASP A 97 -7.29 -1.60 -20.13
N PRO A 98 -8.49 -1.69 -20.74
CA PRO A 98 -9.33 -2.89 -20.65
C PRO A 98 -8.82 -4.05 -21.52
N ASP A 99 -7.90 -3.77 -22.43
CA ASP A 99 -7.36 -4.74 -23.40
C ASP A 99 -6.00 -5.28 -22.89
N HIS A 100 -5.57 -4.84 -21.71
CA HIS A 100 -4.36 -5.36 -21.08
C HIS A 100 -4.55 -6.84 -20.77
N ALA A 101 -3.92 -7.69 -21.58
CA ALA A 101 -3.95 -9.13 -21.33
C ALA A 101 -3.05 -9.46 -20.14
N PRO A 102 -3.53 -10.27 -19.18
CA PRO A 102 -2.71 -10.73 -18.06
C PRO A 102 -1.41 -11.35 -18.59
N GLN A 103 -0.27 -10.93 -18.04
CA GLN A 103 1.02 -11.48 -18.44
C GLN A 103 1.10 -12.96 -18.05
N ARG A 104 1.68 -13.79 -18.91
CA ARG A 104 1.74 -15.26 -18.73
C ARG A 104 2.34 -15.73 -17.39
N HIS A 105 3.04 -14.86 -16.68
CA HIS A 105 3.76 -15.19 -15.44
C HIS A 105 3.25 -14.46 -14.19
N GLU A 106 2.08 -13.81 -14.24
CA GLU A 106 1.52 -13.08 -13.09
C GLU A 106 1.35 -13.94 -11.85
N TRP A 107 1.00 -15.21 -12.00
CA TRP A 107 0.89 -16.14 -10.87
C TRP A 107 2.20 -16.31 -10.10
N ARG A 108 3.37 -16.21 -10.77
CA ARG A 108 4.68 -16.28 -10.10
C ARG A 108 4.90 -15.07 -9.20
N SER A 109 4.60 -13.89 -9.70
CA SER A 109 4.71 -12.66 -8.91
C SER A 109 3.73 -12.63 -7.72
N ILE A 110 2.52 -13.16 -7.92
CA ILE A 110 1.51 -13.32 -6.86
C ILE A 110 2.01 -14.30 -5.80
N LEU A 111 2.51 -15.46 -6.21
CA LEU A 111 3.07 -16.46 -5.30
C LEU A 111 4.30 -15.91 -4.56
N ALA A 112 5.19 -15.22 -5.26
CA ALA A 112 6.36 -14.59 -4.66
C ALA A 112 5.97 -13.56 -3.59
N ALA A 113 4.92 -12.75 -3.83
CA ALA A 113 4.44 -11.80 -2.85
C ALA A 113 3.80 -12.46 -1.62
N ALA A 114 3.03 -13.52 -1.80
CA ALA A 114 2.46 -14.27 -0.68
C ALA A 114 3.58 -14.92 0.17
N LEU A 115 4.56 -15.54 -0.49
CA LEU A 115 5.71 -16.16 0.18
C LEU A 115 6.58 -15.11 0.89
N ALA A 116 6.79 -13.93 0.30
CA ALA A 116 7.54 -12.85 0.91
C ALA A 116 6.91 -12.39 2.23
N GLN A 117 5.59 -12.24 2.27
CA GLN A 117 4.87 -11.85 3.48
C GLN A 117 4.94 -12.93 4.55
N ILE A 118 4.65 -14.19 4.19
CA ILE A 118 4.76 -15.36 5.08
C ILE A 118 6.20 -15.51 5.60
N GLY A 119 7.20 -15.21 4.76
CA GLY A 119 8.62 -15.25 5.11
C GLY A 119 9.11 -14.11 6.00
N GLY A 120 8.23 -13.21 6.43
CA GLY A 120 8.55 -12.11 7.35
C GLY A 120 9.21 -10.89 6.68
N ALA A 121 9.13 -10.77 5.35
CA ALA A 121 9.66 -9.59 4.66
C ALA A 121 8.89 -8.31 5.05
N PRO A 122 9.57 -7.15 5.14
CA PRO A 122 8.94 -5.87 5.38
C PRO A 122 8.25 -5.35 4.11
N VAL A 123 7.28 -6.11 3.61
CA VAL A 123 6.48 -5.75 2.44
C VAL A 123 5.01 -5.93 2.75
N GLY A 124 4.18 -5.06 2.21
CA GLY A 124 2.75 -5.04 2.48
C GLY A 124 1.94 -5.96 1.55
N PRO A 125 0.74 -6.40 1.98
CA PRO A 125 -0.15 -7.26 1.22
C PRO A 125 -0.89 -6.56 0.10
N GLU A 126 -0.89 -5.23 0.09
CA GLU A 126 -1.73 -4.40 -0.77
C GLU A 126 -1.48 -4.65 -2.27
N ALA A 127 -0.22 -4.78 -2.70
CA ALA A 127 0.09 -5.04 -4.10
C ALA A 127 -0.40 -6.42 -4.55
N LEU A 128 -0.29 -7.43 -3.69
CA LEU A 128 -0.79 -8.78 -3.93
C LEU A 128 -2.31 -8.78 -4.07
N LEU A 129 -3.01 -8.19 -3.11
CA LEU A 129 -4.46 -8.23 -3.03
C LEU A 129 -5.13 -7.43 -4.14
N THR A 130 -4.65 -6.22 -4.39
CA THR A 130 -5.16 -5.40 -5.48
C THR A 130 -4.94 -6.08 -6.83
N ARG A 131 -3.78 -6.71 -7.05
CA ARG A 131 -3.51 -7.43 -8.30
C ARG A 131 -4.40 -8.65 -8.48
N LEU A 132 -4.58 -9.48 -7.46
CA LEU A 132 -5.47 -10.64 -7.48
C LEU A 132 -6.90 -10.23 -7.86
N ILE A 133 -7.41 -9.17 -7.25
CA ILE A 133 -8.77 -8.68 -7.51
C ILE A 133 -8.87 -8.07 -8.91
N THR A 134 -7.83 -7.36 -9.36
CA THR A 134 -7.80 -6.82 -10.73
C THR A 134 -7.90 -7.95 -11.75
N ILE A 135 -7.10 -9.00 -11.63
CA ILE A 135 -7.14 -10.16 -12.53
C ILE A 135 -8.49 -10.86 -12.46
N ALA A 136 -9.01 -11.12 -11.25
CA ALA A 136 -10.31 -11.74 -11.07
C ALA A 136 -11.43 -10.91 -11.70
N SER A 137 -11.44 -9.60 -11.48
CA SER A 137 -12.47 -8.71 -12.02
C SER A 137 -12.39 -8.61 -13.54
N GLN A 138 -11.20 -8.51 -14.12
CA GLN A 138 -11.00 -8.52 -15.58
C GLN A 138 -11.45 -9.84 -16.21
N THR A 139 -11.18 -10.97 -15.55
CA THR A 139 -11.59 -12.29 -16.01
C THR A 139 -13.12 -12.45 -15.98
N ILE A 140 -13.75 -12.04 -14.89
CA ILE A 140 -15.21 -12.16 -14.67
C ILE A 140 -15.97 -11.24 -15.63
N TRP A 141 -15.57 -9.97 -15.70
CA TRP A 141 -16.29 -8.95 -16.45
C TRP A 141 -15.80 -8.80 -17.90
N ARG A 142 -14.63 -9.36 -18.26
CA ARG A 142 -14.03 -9.38 -19.61
C ARG A 142 -14.20 -8.06 -20.37
N GLY A 143 -13.95 -6.93 -19.71
CA GLY A 143 -14.10 -5.60 -20.29
C GLY A 143 -15.55 -5.14 -20.55
N ARG A 144 -16.58 -5.96 -20.21
CA ARG A 144 -17.99 -5.64 -20.48
C ARG A 144 -18.55 -4.54 -19.58
N ASP A 145 -18.08 -4.49 -18.33
CA ASP A 145 -18.55 -3.48 -17.36
C ASP A 145 -17.39 -2.97 -16.52
N ARG A 146 -16.80 -1.86 -16.98
CA ARG A 146 -15.69 -1.19 -16.28
C ARG A 146 -16.08 -0.67 -14.91
N ALA A 147 -17.33 -0.25 -14.74
CA ALA A 147 -17.79 0.29 -13.46
C ALA A 147 -17.78 -0.77 -12.36
N LEU A 148 -18.08 -2.02 -12.71
CA LEU A 148 -18.02 -3.13 -11.77
C LEU A 148 -16.57 -3.57 -11.46
N SER A 149 -15.69 -3.52 -12.46
CA SER A 149 -14.25 -3.74 -12.24
C SER A 149 -13.67 -2.68 -11.30
N ASP A 150 -14.01 -1.41 -11.50
CA ASP A 150 -13.64 -0.32 -10.62
C ASP A 150 -14.17 -0.53 -9.19
N ALA A 151 -15.43 -0.97 -9.06
CA ALA A 151 -16.04 -1.27 -7.77
C ALA A 151 -15.36 -2.44 -7.04
N ALA A 152 -14.92 -3.47 -7.78
CA ALA A 152 -14.18 -4.60 -7.21
C ALA A 152 -12.84 -4.16 -6.61
N VAL A 153 -12.06 -3.40 -7.39
CA VAL A 153 -10.75 -2.90 -6.92
C VAL A 153 -10.93 -1.89 -5.78
N ALA A 154 -11.91 -0.99 -5.89
CA ALA A 154 -12.25 -0.08 -4.81
C ALA A 154 -12.61 -0.82 -3.52
N GLY A 155 -13.32 -1.95 -3.62
CA GLY A 155 -13.68 -2.80 -2.48
C GLY A 155 -12.45 -3.40 -1.79
N SER A 156 -11.41 -3.78 -2.54
CA SER A 156 -10.16 -4.26 -1.94
C SER A 156 -9.39 -3.17 -1.19
N LEU A 157 -9.55 -1.92 -1.61
CA LEU A 157 -8.94 -0.78 -0.92
C LEU A 157 -9.58 -0.48 0.44
N GLY A 158 -10.67 -1.18 0.79
CA GLY A 158 -11.27 -1.16 2.14
C GLY A 158 -10.28 -1.55 3.23
N MET A 159 -9.27 -2.37 2.92
CA MET A 159 -8.19 -2.71 3.85
C MET A 159 -7.35 -1.51 4.33
N PHE A 160 -7.42 -0.37 3.66
CA PHE A 160 -6.75 0.87 4.05
C PHE A 160 -7.60 1.76 4.96
N GLU A 161 -8.76 1.30 5.42
CA GLU A 161 -9.72 2.09 6.21
C GLU A 161 -10.24 3.35 5.48
N ALA A 162 -10.06 3.39 4.17
CA ALA A 162 -10.39 4.54 3.33
C ALA A 162 -11.52 4.21 2.34
N PRO A 163 -12.80 4.14 2.80
CA PRO A 163 -13.92 3.68 1.98
C PRO A 163 -14.15 4.50 0.70
N LEU A 164 -13.78 5.78 0.70
CA LEU A 164 -13.91 6.66 -0.47
C LEU A 164 -12.67 6.65 -1.37
N LEU A 165 -11.58 5.98 -0.95
CA LEU A 165 -10.32 5.99 -1.67
C LEU A 165 -10.49 5.47 -3.11
N GLY A 166 -11.28 4.42 -3.29
CA GLY A 166 -11.55 3.85 -4.60
C GLY A 166 -12.14 4.87 -5.58
N GLY A 167 -13.13 5.65 -5.14
CA GLY A 167 -13.69 6.73 -5.94
C GLY A 167 -12.67 7.83 -6.27
N VAL A 168 -11.86 8.23 -5.29
CA VAL A 168 -10.83 9.27 -5.45
C VAL A 168 -9.72 8.79 -6.40
N VAL A 169 -9.25 7.57 -6.25
CA VAL A 169 -8.17 6.99 -7.07
C VAL A 169 -8.59 6.87 -8.53
N ILE A 170 -9.80 6.37 -8.79
CA ILE A 170 -10.30 6.13 -10.14
C ILE A 170 -10.49 7.44 -10.92
N ASN A 171 -10.86 8.52 -10.24
CA ASN A 171 -11.25 9.78 -10.90
C ASN A 171 -10.15 10.81 -11.06
N GLN A 172 -8.98 10.61 -10.49
CA GLN A 172 -7.93 11.63 -10.42
C GLN A 172 -7.44 12.18 -11.78
N HIS A 173 -7.86 11.60 -12.91
CA HIS A 173 -7.39 11.99 -14.24
C HIS A 173 -8.50 12.15 -15.30
N ARG A 174 -9.79 12.16 -14.96
CA ARG A 174 -10.87 12.33 -15.94
C ARG A 174 -11.83 13.45 -15.57
N VAL A 175 -12.04 14.34 -16.53
CA VAL A 175 -12.97 15.49 -16.44
C VAL A 175 -14.45 15.04 -16.40
N ASN A 176 -14.78 13.83 -16.82
CA ASN A 176 -16.15 13.30 -16.80
C ASN A 176 -16.44 12.53 -15.50
N LEU A 177 -16.68 13.28 -14.44
CA LEU A 177 -16.81 12.83 -13.05
C LEU A 177 -17.95 11.85 -12.76
N HIS A 178 -19.03 11.81 -13.53
CA HIS A 178 -20.30 11.24 -13.05
C HIS A 178 -20.46 9.73 -13.21
N SER A 179 -19.88 9.09 -14.25
CA SER A 179 -20.25 7.70 -14.55
C SER A 179 -19.48 6.62 -13.77
N ARG A 180 -18.30 6.89 -13.26
CA ARG A 180 -17.43 5.89 -12.62
C ARG A 180 -17.16 6.15 -11.13
N TRP A 181 -17.32 7.39 -10.67
CA TRP A 181 -17.08 7.75 -9.25
C TRP A 181 -18.07 7.08 -8.30
N ILE A 182 -19.34 7.04 -8.68
CA ILE A 182 -20.40 6.43 -7.85
C ILE A 182 -20.15 4.92 -7.65
N PRO A 183 -19.97 4.11 -8.72
CA PRO A 183 -19.68 2.69 -8.56
C PRO A 183 -18.40 2.42 -7.76
N GLY A 184 -17.31 3.16 -8.00
CA GLY A 184 -16.06 3.02 -7.24
C GLY A 184 -16.23 3.36 -5.76
N SER A 185 -16.95 4.44 -5.43
CA SER A 185 -17.23 4.81 -4.04
C SER A 185 -18.15 3.81 -3.34
N LEU A 186 -19.21 3.36 -4.01
CA LEU A 186 -20.12 2.35 -3.48
C LEU A 186 -19.40 1.02 -3.23
N GLY A 187 -18.57 0.58 -4.19
CA GLY A 187 -17.73 -0.60 -4.04
C GLY A 187 -16.75 -0.48 -2.87
N GLY A 188 -16.10 0.67 -2.74
CA GLY A 188 -15.17 0.95 -1.63
C GLY A 188 -15.86 0.92 -0.26
N ILE A 189 -17.03 1.56 -0.13
CA ILE A 189 -17.82 1.56 1.11
C ILE A 189 -18.27 0.14 1.47
N ALA A 190 -18.81 -0.61 0.50
CA ALA A 190 -19.27 -1.97 0.72
C ALA A 190 -18.11 -2.92 1.10
N GLY A 191 -16.98 -2.81 0.40
CA GLY A 191 -15.78 -3.59 0.69
C GLY A 191 -15.22 -3.30 2.07
N PHE A 192 -15.12 -2.03 2.45
CA PHE A 192 -14.70 -1.61 3.79
C PHE A 192 -15.63 -2.16 4.88
N ALA A 193 -16.95 -1.99 4.72
CA ALA A 193 -17.90 -2.45 5.71
C ALA A 193 -17.86 -3.97 5.92
N VAL A 194 -17.74 -4.73 4.82
CA VAL A 194 -17.69 -6.19 4.88
C VAL A 194 -16.35 -6.67 5.41
N PHE A 195 -15.24 -6.08 4.96
CA PHE A 195 -13.90 -6.39 5.43
C PHE A 195 -13.78 -6.14 6.94
N GLY A 196 -14.16 -4.94 7.40
CA GLY A 196 -14.15 -4.58 8.81
C GLY A 196 -15.07 -5.45 9.65
N GLY A 197 -16.30 -5.74 9.17
CA GLY A 197 -17.24 -6.63 9.85
C GLY A 197 -16.72 -8.07 10.00
N ILE A 198 -16.00 -8.60 9.02
CA ILE A 198 -15.35 -9.92 9.12
C ILE A 198 -14.25 -9.89 10.19
N LEU A 199 -13.39 -8.86 10.18
CA LEU A 199 -12.35 -8.72 11.19
C LEU A 199 -12.93 -8.66 12.60
N GLU A 200 -13.97 -7.88 12.82
CA GLU A 200 -14.62 -7.76 14.13
C GLU A 200 -15.22 -9.10 14.60
N VAL A 201 -15.90 -9.83 13.71
CA VAL A 201 -16.48 -11.15 14.02
C VAL A 201 -15.41 -12.20 14.32
N THR A 202 -14.24 -12.10 13.68
CA THR A 202 -13.12 -13.03 13.92
C THR A 202 -12.26 -12.66 15.14
N GLY A 203 -12.65 -11.64 15.89
CA GLY A 203 -11.95 -11.22 17.11
C GLY A 203 -10.78 -10.24 16.86
N GLY A 204 -10.64 -9.76 15.62
CA GLY A 204 -9.71 -8.69 15.27
C GLY A 204 -10.30 -7.30 15.55
N SER A 205 -9.51 -6.27 15.28
CA SER A 205 -9.96 -4.88 15.29
C SER A 205 -10.48 -4.47 13.93
N MET A 206 -11.56 -3.67 13.89
CA MET A 206 -12.01 -3.03 12.65
C MET A 206 -10.93 -2.11 12.08
N ALA A 207 -10.13 -1.52 12.96
CA ALA A 207 -8.97 -0.72 12.58
C ALA A 207 -7.78 -1.64 12.24
N ARG A 208 -7.25 -1.49 11.02
CA ARG A 208 -6.07 -2.20 10.56
C ARG A 208 -4.82 -1.81 11.34
N VAL A 209 -4.78 -0.55 11.78
CA VAL A 209 -3.78 -0.02 12.70
C VAL A 209 -4.46 0.28 14.03
N PRO A 210 -4.47 -0.67 14.97
CA PRO A 210 -5.26 -0.56 16.22
C PRO A 210 -4.59 0.33 17.27
N TYR A 211 -3.93 1.43 16.86
CA TYR A 211 -3.29 2.37 17.76
C TYR A 211 -4.28 3.45 18.21
N ILE A 212 -4.38 3.66 19.52
CA ILE A 212 -5.22 4.71 20.12
C ILE A 212 -4.38 5.95 20.31
N TRP A 213 -4.62 6.98 19.48
CA TRP A 213 -3.89 8.23 19.57
C TRP A 213 -4.16 8.94 20.89
N PRO A 214 -3.11 9.39 21.64
CA PRO A 214 -3.27 9.93 22.99
C PRO A 214 -3.87 11.33 23.05
N THR A 215 -4.03 12.00 21.89
CA THR A 215 -4.56 13.35 21.77
C THR A 215 -5.93 13.38 21.10
N THR A 216 -6.69 14.43 21.35
CA THR A 216 -7.95 14.66 20.63
C THR A 216 -7.68 15.18 19.23
N PHE A 217 -8.61 14.89 18.31
CA PHE A 217 -8.57 15.43 16.94
C PHE A 217 -8.41 16.96 16.90
N ARG A 218 -9.02 17.68 17.85
CA ARG A 218 -8.94 19.14 17.93
C ARG A 218 -7.54 19.64 18.31
N GLU A 219 -6.84 18.94 19.18
CA GLU A 219 -5.46 19.27 19.58
C GLU A 219 -4.49 19.08 18.43
N ASP A 220 -4.74 18.07 17.58
CA ASP A 220 -3.89 17.77 16.43
C ASP A 220 -4.06 18.76 15.26
N LEU A 221 -5.13 19.55 15.22
CA LEU A 221 -5.37 20.53 14.15
C LEU A 221 -4.40 21.71 14.16
N GLY A 222 -3.82 22.06 15.32
CA GLY A 222 -2.99 23.26 15.49
C GLY A 222 -1.52 23.15 15.03
N SER A 223 -1.08 21.99 14.56
CA SER A 223 0.35 21.65 14.40
C SER A 223 0.95 21.99 13.03
N VAL A 224 0.92 23.27 12.63
CA VAL A 224 1.48 23.71 11.34
C VAL A 224 3.00 23.56 11.28
N SER A 225 3.71 23.96 12.33
CA SER A 225 5.19 23.87 12.40
C SER A 225 5.67 22.43 12.35
N VAL A 226 4.96 21.52 13.03
CA VAL A 226 5.25 20.07 12.97
C VAL A 226 5.04 19.56 11.56
N GLY A 227 3.96 19.93 10.89
CA GLY A 227 3.69 19.51 9.50
C GLY A 227 4.82 19.87 8.53
N LEU A 228 5.44 21.04 8.69
CA LEU A 228 6.59 21.45 7.89
C LEU A 228 7.81 20.56 8.14
N LEU A 229 8.22 20.39 9.39
CA LEU A 229 9.38 19.60 9.74
C LEU A 229 9.17 18.12 9.44
N ALA A 230 8.03 17.56 9.84
CA ALA A 230 7.68 16.17 9.60
C ALA A 230 7.55 15.86 8.10
N GLY A 231 6.94 16.79 7.33
CA GLY A 231 6.84 16.68 5.87
C GLY A 231 8.21 16.70 5.18
N LEU A 232 9.16 17.51 5.66
CA LEU A 232 10.55 17.50 5.18
C LEU A 232 11.22 16.15 5.45
N VAL A 233 11.10 15.63 6.67
CA VAL A 233 11.69 14.33 7.04
C VAL A 233 11.05 13.21 6.23
N GLY A 234 9.72 13.17 6.11
CA GLY A 234 9.01 12.19 5.30
C GLY A 234 9.45 12.22 3.83
N SER A 235 9.58 13.44 3.27
CA SER A 235 10.09 13.62 1.91
C SER A 235 11.52 13.12 1.76
N ALA A 236 12.40 13.40 2.72
CA ALA A 236 13.77 12.92 2.70
C ALA A 236 13.84 11.38 2.74
N LEU A 237 13.01 10.74 3.55
CA LEU A 237 12.88 9.27 3.60
C LEU A 237 12.38 8.70 2.26
N GLY A 238 11.38 9.35 1.64
CA GLY A 238 10.90 8.97 0.31
C GLY A 238 12.00 9.08 -0.75
N ILE A 239 12.75 10.17 -0.76
CA ILE A 239 13.91 10.34 -1.65
C ILE A 239 14.96 9.27 -1.36
N ALA A 240 15.28 9.01 -0.10
CA ALA A 240 16.25 8.00 0.30
C ALA A 240 15.87 6.60 -0.20
N LEU A 241 14.60 6.19 -0.06
CA LEU A 241 14.12 4.91 -0.57
C LEU A 241 14.24 4.85 -2.11
N ARG A 242 13.81 5.89 -2.83
CA ARG A 242 13.94 5.94 -4.30
C ARG A 242 15.40 5.87 -4.75
N GLN A 243 16.30 6.62 -4.11
CA GLN A 243 17.73 6.60 -4.43
C GLN A 243 18.35 5.23 -4.10
N TRP A 244 17.98 4.64 -2.98
CA TRP A 244 18.43 3.30 -2.58
C TRP A 244 18.00 2.24 -3.59
N ARG A 245 16.72 2.18 -3.94
CA ARG A 245 16.22 1.29 -4.99
C ARG A 245 16.92 1.55 -6.33
N GLY A 246 17.04 2.80 -6.76
CA GLY A 246 17.74 3.15 -7.98
C GLY A 246 19.24 2.80 -7.97
N ALA A 247 19.90 2.85 -6.82
CA ALA A 247 21.27 2.39 -6.67
C ALA A 247 21.39 0.86 -6.79
N LEU A 248 20.43 0.13 -6.22
CA LEU A 248 20.35 -1.33 -6.35
C LEU A 248 20.07 -1.74 -7.80
N GLN A 249 19.13 -1.11 -8.48
CA GLN A 249 18.77 -1.38 -9.88
C GLN A 249 19.93 -1.14 -10.84
N ARG A 250 20.77 -0.13 -10.59
CA ARG A 250 21.96 0.18 -11.41
C ARG A 250 23.07 -0.85 -11.26
N ARG A 251 23.08 -1.66 -10.21
CA ARG A 251 24.09 -2.69 -10.03
C ARG A 251 23.75 -3.91 -10.87
N GLN A 252 24.48 -4.09 -11.97
CA GLN A 252 24.31 -5.24 -12.88
C GLN A 252 24.39 -6.59 -12.16
N LEU A 253 25.12 -6.69 -11.05
CA LEU A 253 25.22 -7.89 -10.21
C LEU A 253 23.85 -8.39 -9.73
N LEU A 254 22.92 -7.49 -9.36
CA LEU A 254 21.58 -7.87 -8.92
C LEU A 254 20.73 -8.44 -10.06
N LYS A 255 21.03 -8.08 -11.32
CA LYS A 255 20.27 -8.49 -12.49
C LYS A 255 20.58 -9.90 -12.98
N HIS A 256 21.80 -10.40 -12.72
CA HIS A 256 22.29 -11.64 -13.34
C HIS A 256 22.35 -12.82 -12.37
N TRP A 257 22.23 -12.59 -11.06
CA TRP A 257 22.41 -13.64 -10.09
C TRP A 257 21.09 -14.06 -9.43
N ARG A 258 20.53 -15.15 -9.88
CA ARG A 258 19.24 -15.70 -9.42
C ARG A 258 19.15 -15.99 -7.92
N TRP A 259 20.29 -16.03 -7.19
CA TRP A 259 20.33 -16.38 -5.77
C TRP A 259 20.25 -15.16 -4.83
N TRP A 260 20.08 -13.94 -5.37
CA TRP A 260 19.87 -12.76 -4.54
C TRP A 260 18.73 -12.89 -3.53
N PRO A 261 17.59 -13.51 -3.84
CA PRO A 261 16.52 -13.70 -2.85
C PRO A 261 17.00 -14.48 -1.63
N VAL A 262 17.91 -15.43 -1.79
CA VAL A 262 18.49 -16.23 -0.68
C VAL A 262 19.35 -15.36 0.22
N ILE A 263 20.24 -14.54 -0.35
CA ILE A 263 21.10 -13.64 0.43
C ILE A 263 20.26 -12.65 1.20
N THR A 264 19.26 -12.05 0.54
CA THR A 264 18.33 -11.12 1.17
C THR A 264 17.56 -11.81 2.30
N GLY A 265 17.10 -13.07 2.08
CA GLY A 265 16.45 -13.85 3.11
C GLY A 265 17.34 -14.14 4.31
N LEU A 266 18.59 -14.51 4.09
CA LEU A 266 19.55 -14.74 5.19
C LEU A 266 19.84 -13.44 5.96
N LEU A 267 20.00 -12.31 5.24
CA LEU A 267 20.17 -11.00 5.87
C LEU A 267 18.93 -10.60 6.67
N LEU A 268 17.75 -10.81 6.11
CA LEU A 268 16.48 -10.58 6.79
C LEU A 268 16.36 -11.45 8.04
N GLY A 269 16.64 -12.74 7.94
CA GLY A 269 16.61 -13.66 9.08
C GLY A 269 17.57 -13.26 10.19
N MET A 270 18.76 -12.78 9.83
CA MET A 270 19.72 -12.24 10.82
C MET A 270 19.18 -10.97 11.48
N LEU A 271 18.58 -10.05 10.72
CA LEU A 271 17.99 -8.83 11.26
C LEU A 271 16.78 -9.12 12.15
N LEU A 272 15.93 -10.08 11.80
CA LEU A 272 14.78 -10.47 12.59
C LEU A 272 15.16 -11.04 13.96
N HIS A 273 16.32 -11.67 14.07
CA HIS A 273 16.84 -12.15 15.36
C HIS A 273 17.09 -10.99 16.32
N TRP A 274 17.72 -9.91 15.85
CA TRP A 274 18.10 -8.75 16.68
C TRP A 274 17.01 -7.68 16.76
N PHE A 275 16.27 -7.50 15.68
CA PHE A 275 15.27 -6.44 15.50
C PHE A 275 14.00 -7.00 14.84
N PRO A 276 13.16 -7.76 15.56
CA PRO A 276 11.92 -8.34 14.99
C PRO A 276 10.98 -7.29 14.37
N MET A 277 11.00 -6.06 14.88
CA MET A 277 10.18 -4.95 14.36
C MET A 277 10.57 -4.48 12.95
N VAL A 278 11.72 -4.90 12.43
CA VAL A 278 12.15 -4.56 11.07
C VAL A 278 11.39 -5.39 10.03
N GLY A 279 11.00 -6.61 10.36
CA GLY A 279 10.26 -7.49 9.46
C GLY A 279 8.76 -7.20 9.38
N PHE A 280 8.09 -8.02 8.60
CA PHE A 280 6.64 -8.00 8.36
C PHE A 280 6.11 -6.69 7.77
N ALA A 281 4.86 -6.66 7.35
CA ALA A 281 4.19 -5.43 6.93
C ALA A 281 4.12 -4.40 8.07
N GLY A 282 3.85 -4.89 9.29
CA GLY A 282 4.12 -4.19 10.54
C GLY A 282 2.97 -3.33 11.06
N GLU A 283 1.76 -3.44 10.51
CA GLU A 283 0.60 -2.66 10.96
C GLU A 283 0.33 -2.81 12.45
N HIS A 284 0.51 -4.00 13.01
CA HIS A 284 0.38 -4.27 14.45
C HIS A 284 1.59 -3.79 15.27
N GLN A 285 2.73 -3.54 14.62
CA GLN A 285 3.95 -3.07 15.27
C GLN A 285 3.91 -1.58 15.64
N VAL A 286 2.95 -0.82 15.11
CA VAL A 286 2.78 0.60 15.45
C VAL A 286 2.56 0.79 16.94
N ILE A 287 1.79 -0.10 17.59
CA ILE A 287 1.55 -0.05 19.05
C ILE A 287 2.86 -0.12 19.83
N PRO A 288 3.65 -1.21 19.76
CA PRO A 288 4.88 -1.30 20.55
C PRO A 288 5.93 -0.24 20.14
N ILE A 289 5.90 0.24 18.91
CA ILE A 289 6.79 1.32 18.46
C ILE A 289 6.45 2.64 19.16
N LEU A 290 5.16 2.99 19.25
CA LEU A 290 4.74 4.29 19.79
C LEU A 290 4.54 4.27 21.32
N ASP A 291 4.03 3.18 21.89
CA ASP A 291 3.82 3.05 23.35
C ASP A 291 5.13 2.84 24.11
N GLY A 292 6.14 2.25 23.48
CA GLY A 292 7.47 2.04 24.06
C GLY A 292 8.39 3.25 23.97
N ALA A 293 7.93 4.36 23.40
CA ALA A 293 8.74 5.56 23.15
C ALA A 293 9.12 6.25 24.47
N ASN A 294 10.40 6.16 24.83
CA ASN A 294 11.08 6.90 25.90
C ASN A 294 12.30 7.58 25.30
N LYS A 295 12.86 8.59 25.99
CA LYS A 295 14.05 9.32 25.50
C LYS A 295 15.24 8.40 25.17
N ASP A 296 15.40 7.30 25.89
CA ASP A 296 16.45 6.31 25.66
C ASP A 296 16.16 5.43 24.42
N THR A 297 14.92 5.46 23.92
CA THR A 297 14.46 4.66 22.79
C THR A 297 14.50 5.41 21.45
N VAL A 298 14.78 6.73 21.43
CA VAL A 298 14.83 7.52 20.18
C VAL A 298 15.76 6.89 19.15
N ILE A 299 16.98 6.53 19.57
CA ILE A 299 17.97 5.91 18.67
C ILE A 299 17.44 4.57 18.16
N LEU A 300 16.78 3.79 19.00
CA LEU A 300 16.16 2.51 18.60
C LEU A 300 15.06 2.72 17.56
N LEU A 301 14.15 3.68 17.79
CA LEU A 301 13.06 3.99 16.87
C LEU A 301 13.57 4.42 15.50
N LEU A 302 14.52 5.37 15.47
CA LEU A 302 15.14 5.83 14.24
C LEU A 302 15.92 4.71 13.53
N SER A 303 16.59 3.83 14.30
CA SER A 303 17.30 2.67 13.75
C SER A 303 16.35 1.64 13.16
N VAL A 304 15.24 1.31 13.83
CA VAL A 304 14.21 0.40 13.32
C VAL A 304 13.60 0.97 12.02
N GLY A 305 13.24 2.25 12.01
CA GLY A 305 12.71 2.91 10.82
C GLY A 305 13.71 2.88 9.65
N LEU A 306 15.00 3.17 9.92
CA LEU A 306 16.04 3.15 8.89
C LEU A 306 16.30 1.73 8.36
N LEU A 307 16.43 0.76 9.26
CA LEU A 307 16.64 -0.64 8.87
C LEU A 307 15.45 -1.18 8.08
N LYS A 308 14.22 -0.83 8.48
CA LYS A 308 13.01 -1.19 7.74
C LYS A 308 12.99 -0.57 6.33
N LEU A 309 13.39 0.69 6.18
CA LEU A 309 13.53 1.36 4.89
C LEU A 309 14.54 0.64 3.99
N LEU A 310 15.73 0.33 4.52
CA LEU A 310 16.80 -0.35 3.78
C LEU A 310 16.39 -1.75 3.36
N MET A 311 15.77 -2.52 4.27
CA MET A 311 15.31 -3.87 3.98
C MET A 311 14.12 -3.89 3.02
N LEU A 312 13.18 -2.95 3.14
CA LEU A 312 12.08 -2.78 2.18
C LEU A 312 12.64 -2.59 0.75
N GLY A 313 13.55 -1.63 0.57
CA GLY A 313 14.15 -1.39 -0.74
C GLY A 313 14.92 -2.60 -1.26
N LEU A 314 15.69 -3.28 -0.40
CA LEU A 314 16.43 -4.48 -0.79
C LEU A 314 15.49 -5.63 -1.18
N CYS A 315 14.46 -5.90 -0.40
CA CYS A 315 13.47 -6.93 -0.67
C CYS A 315 12.81 -6.72 -2.03
N LEU A 316 12.30 -5.52 -2.29
CA LEU A 316 11.62 -5.21 -3.54
C LEU A 316 12.52 -5.42 -4.78
N GLU A 317 13.81 -5.13 -4.69
CA GLU A 317 14.75 -5.22 -5.83
C GLU A 317 15.38 -6.63 -5.96
N THR A 318 15.18 -7.51 -4.99
CA THR A 318 15.78 -8.86 -4.98
C THR A 318 14.77 -10.00 -5.04
N GLY A 319 13.54 -9.72 -5.47
CA GLY A 319 12.53 -10.75 -5.69
C GLY A 319 11.59 -11.03 -4.51
N TRP A 320 11.75 -10.34 -3.38
CA TRP A 320 10.80 -10.38 -2.28
C TRP A 320 9.67 -9.39 -2.56
N ARG A 321 8.67 -9.84 -3.30
CA ARG A 321 7.59 -9.01 -3.84
C ARG A 321 6.59 -8.57 -2.79
N GLY A 322 6.01 -7.38 -2.94
CA GLY A 322 4.94 -6.87 -2.10
C GLY A 322 4.77 -5.36 -2.22
N GLY A 323 3.90 -4.79 -1.39
CA GLY A 323 3.62 -3.36 -1.37
C GLY A 323 4.54 -2.59 -0.44
N ILE A 324 4.58 -1.28 -0.65
CA ILE A 324 5.38 -0.34 0.15
C ILE A 324 4.57 0.38 1.22
N PHE A 325 3.26 0.19 1.21
CA PHE A 325 2.34 1.06 1.94
C PHE A 325 2.40 0.83 3.46
N PHE A 326 2.04 -0.37 3.95
CA PHE A 326 2.08 -0.63 5.39
C PHE A 326 3.49 -0.51 5.98
N PRO A 327 4.55 -1.11 5.39
CA PRO A 327 5.90 -0.92 5.94
C PRO A 327 6.36 0.53 5.85
N GLY A 328 5.94 1.28 4.82
CA GLY A 328 6.20 2.72 4.72
C GLY A 328 5.49 3.53 5.81
N PHE A 329 4.27 3.16 6.17
CA PHE A 329 3.55 3.77 7.28
C PHE A 329 4.25 3.50 8.62
N VAL A 330 4.65 2.26 8.88
CA VAL A 330 5.33 1.88 10.12
C VAL A 330 6.67 2.59 10.28
N LEU A 331 7.48 2.65 9.21
CA LEU A 331 8.72 3.41 9.25
C LEU A 331 8.48 4.91 9.49
N ALA A 332 7.41 5.46 8.91
CA ALA A 332 7.03 6.86 9.14
C ALA A 332 6.59 7.10 10.59
N CYS A 333 5.88 6.16 11.21
CA CYS A 333 5.52 6.20 12.62
C CYS A 333 6.76 6.09 13.52
N ALA A 334 7.73 5.22 13.18
CA ALA A 334 8.98 5.12 13.93
C ALA A 334 9.78 6.43 13.91
N PHE A 335 9.88 7.09 12.75
CA PHE A 335 10.52 8.41 12.66
C PHE A 335 9.68 9.49 13.33
N GLY A 336 8.35 9.49 13.14
CA GLY A 336 7.45 10.45 13.77
C GLY A 336 7.47 10.36 15.29
N GLY A 337 7.43 9.15 15.85
CA GLY A 337 7.57 8.90 17.28
C GLY A 337 8.93 9.35 17.83
N GLY A 338 10.03 8.99 17.14
CA GLY A 338 11.38 9.43 17.51
C GLY A 338 11.53 10.97 17.50
N LEU A 339 10.96 11.64 16.51
CA LEU A 339 10.97 13.11 16.44
C LEU A 339 10.08 13.75 17.52
N HIS A 340 8.96 13.15 17.86
CA HIS A 340 8.11 13.59 18.95
C HIS A 340 8.87 13.53 20.29
N GLU A 341 9.58 12.45 20.56
CA GLU A 341 10.39 12.32 21.78
C GLU A 341 11.54 13.34 21.86
N LEU A 342 12.11 13.73 20.70
CA LEU A 342 13.13 14.78 20.65
C LEU A 342 12.55 16.19 20.87
N LEU A 343 11.35 16.44 20.36
CA LEU A 343 10.73 17.74 20.29
C LEU A 343 9.24 17.70 20.70
N PRO A 344 8.91 17.20 21.91
CA PRO A 344 7.52 16.97 22.32
C PRO A 344 6.71 18.27 22.44
N GLN A 345 7.41 19.39 22.68
CA GLN A 345 6.77 20.69 22.84
C GLN A 345 6.25 21.30 21.53
N LEU A 346 6.65 20.77 20.36
CA LEU A 346 6.22 21.33 19.08
C LEU A 346 4.85 20.83 18.64
N GLY A 347 4.41 19.65 19.10
CA GLY A 347 3.11 19.10 18.78
C GLY A 347 2.94 17.65 19.18
N SER A 348 1.76 17.11 18.92
CA SER A 348 1.38 15.76 19.29
C SER A 348 2.11 14.69 18.45
N ILE A 349 2.18 13.47 19.00
CA ILE A 349 2.73 12.30 18.30
C ILE A 349 1.94 12.02 17.00
N GLY A 350 0.61 12.21 17.02
CA GLY A 350 -0.25 12.08 15.84
C GLY A 350 0.15 13.06 14.74
N SER A 351 0.42 14.32 15.08
CA SER A 351 0.87 15.32 14.13
C SER A 351 2.23 15.01 13.51
N TRP A 352 3.19 14.51 14.30
CA TRP A 352 4.49 14.08 13.79
C TRP A 352 4.35 12.90 12.83
N CYS A 353 3.64 11.85 13.24
CA CYS A 353 3.43 10.65 12.41
C CYS A 353 2.68 10.98 11.11
N ALA A 354 1.63 11.81 11.17
CA ALA A 354 0.85 12.20 10.01
C ALA A 354 1.67 13.00 8.98
N GLY A 355 2.48 13.95 9.44
CA GLY A 355 3.34 14.74 8.57
C GLY A 355 4.44 13.91 7.90
N VAL A 356 5.12 13.01 8.64
CA VAL A 356 6.12 12.11 8.07
C VAL A 356 5.49 11.15 7.07
N THR A 357 4.35 10.55 7.42
CA THR A 357 3.59 9.63 6.55
C THR A 357 3.21 10.29 5.23
N SER A 358 2.61 11.47 5.30
CA SER A 358 2.14 12.18 4.10
C SER A 358 3.30 12.65 3.22
N GLY A 359 4.39 13.14 3.83
CA GLY A 359 5.61 13.52 3.11
C GLY A 359 6.24 12.33 2.39
N PHE A 360 6.36 11.19 3.06
CA PHE A 360 6.89 9.96 2.50
C PHE A 360 6.05 9.44 1.32
N PHE A 361 4.74 9.28 1.53
CA PHE A 361 3.87 8.74 0.48
C PHE A 361 3.71 9.67 -0.70
N MET A 362 3.81 11.01 -0.51
CA MET A 362 3.75 11.93 -1.63
C MET A 362 4.90 11.69 -2.61
N LEU A 363 6.10 11.37 -2.11
CA LEU A 363 7.25 11.04 -2.95
C LEU A 363 7.13 9.65 -3.60
N MET A 364 6.39 8.73 -2.98
CA MET A 364 6.19 7.37 -3.52
C MET A 364 5.05 7.30 -4.53
N LEU A 365 3.91 7.91 -4.23
CA LEU A 365 2.69 7.79 -5.04
C LEU A 365 2.53 8.93 -6.06
N GLY A 366 3.11 10.11 -5.82
CA GLY A 366 3.00 11.26 -6.70
C GLY A 366 1.58 11.86 -6.84
N ARG A 367 0.61 11.43 -6.01
CA ARG A 367 -0.82 11.80 -6.11
C ARG A 367 -1.32 12.47 -4.83
N PRO A 368 -1.30 13.82 -4.76
CA PRO A 368 -1.55 14.57 -3.52
C PRO A 368 -2.87 14.21 -2.83
N LEU A 369 -3.96 14.11 -3.57
CA LEU A 369 -5.28 13.84 -3.02
C LEU A 369 -5.39 12.41 -2.45
N VAL A 370 -4.83 11.42 -3.15
CA VAL A 370 -4.78 10.03 -2.68
C VAL A 370 -3.98 9.95 -1.39
N VAL A 371 -2.79 10.57 -1.37
CA VAL A 371 -1.91 10.57 -0.19
C VAL A 371 -2.60 11.24 1.01
N LEU A 372 -3.27 12.36 0.77
CA LEU A 372 -3.98 13.06 1.84
C LEU A 372 -5.09 12.19 2.44
N VAL A 373 -5.96 11.61 1.59
CA VAL A 373 -7.04 10.73 2.04
C VAL A 373 -6.49 9.52 2.79
N LEU A 374 -5.47 8.85 2.24
CA LEU A 374 -4.82 7.71 2.88
C LEU A 374 -4.23 8.08 4.24
N SER A 375 -3.47 9.16 4.31
CA SER A 375 -2.83 9.60 5.56
C SER A 375 -3.86 9.93 6.63
N ILE A 376 -4.94 10.66 6.28
CA ILE A 376 -6.01 11.01 7.22
C ILE A 376 -6.74 9.74 7.70
N CYS A 377 -7.05 8.80 6.82
CA CYS A 377 -7.75 7.58 7.18
C CYS A 377 -6.91 6.68 8.09
N LEU A 378 -5.65 6.41 7.72
CA LEU A 378 -4.73 5.59 8.55
C LEU A 378 -4.47 6.19 9.93
N MET A 379 -4.45 7.51 10.00
CA MET A 379 -4.29 8.24 11.27
C MET A 379 -5.62 8.46 11.99
N GLN A 380 -6.71 7.86 11.49
CA GLN A 380 -8.07 7.99 12.09
C GLN A 380 -8.48 9.46 12.28
N GLY A 381 -8.04 10.35 11.37
CA GLY A 381 -8.28 11.78 11.44
C GLY A 381 -7.25 12.58 12.23
N HIS A 382 -6.40 11.94 13.03
CA HIS A 382 -5.38 12.63 13.81
C HIS A 382 -4.30 13.24 12.93
N GLY A 383 -3.76 14.40 13.33
CA GLY A 383 -2.72 15.10 12.60
C GLY A 383 -3.10 15.57 11.19
N SER A 384 -4.38 15.70 10.86
CA SER A 384 -4.86 16.05 9.51
C SER A 384 -4.26 17.34 8.96
N ALA A 385 -4.08 18.38 9.78
CA ALA A 385 -3.43 19.61 9.38
C ALA A 385 -1.94 19.38 9.03
N SER A 386 -1.25 18.59 9.84
CA SER A 386 0.13 18.21 9.61
C SER A 386 0.27 17.37 8.33
N ALA A 387 -0.68 16.44 8.07
CA ALA A 387 -0.72 15.67 6.84
C ALA A 387 -0.88 16.56 5.60
N LEU A 388 -1.79 17.54 5.65
CA LEU A 388 -2.01 18.47 4.54
C LEU A 388 -0.74 19.30 4.24
N ILE A 389 -0.10 19.81 5.28
CA ILE A 389 1.14 20.58 5.14
C ILE A 389 2.27 19.70 4.63
N GLY A 390 2.40 18.47 5.16
CA GLY A 390 3.39 17.50 4.73
C GLY A 390 3.26 17.14 3.24
N VAL A 391 2.03 16.94 2.74
CA VAL A 391 1.77 16.79 1.30
C VAL A 391 2.23 18.05 0.55
N GLY A 392 1.88 19.25 1.01
CA GLY A 392 2.29 20.49 0.36
C GLY A 392 3.80 20.66 0.25
N VAL A 393 4.52 20.39 1.34
CA VAL A 393 6.00 20.38 1.38
C VAL A 393 6.57 19.38 0.38
N ALA A 394 6.05 18.16 0.38
CA ALA A 394 6.54 17.11 -0.51
C ALA A 394 6.25 17.39 -1.99
N VAL A 395 5.11 18.04 -2.31
CA VAL A 395 4.82 18.52 -3.68
C VAL A 395 5.86 19.54 -4.13
N LEU A 396 6.22 20.50 -3.27
CA LEU A 396 7.24 21.50 -3.59
C LEU A 396 8.61 20.84 -3.81
N ILE A 397 8.97 19.89 -2.95
CA ILE A 397 10.22 19.13 -3.08
C ILE A 397 10.22 18.28 -4.37
N SER A 398 9.13 17.60 -4.67
CA SER A 398 9.03 16.75 -5.87
C SER A 398 9.18 17.55 -7.16
N ARG A 399 8.63 18.77 -7.21
CA ARG A 399 8.80 19.69 -8.36
C ARG A 399 10.26 20.13 -8.57
N ARG A 400 11.02 20.27 -7.48
CA ARG A 400 12.42 20.75 -7.56
C ARG A 400 13.43 19.62 -7.76
N PHE A 401 13.17 18.45 -7.19
CA PHE A 401 14.08 17.30 -7.20
C PHE A 401 13.53 16.10 -7.97
N GLY A 402 12.28 16.18 -8.43
CA GLY A 402 11.56 15.12 -9.16
C GLY A 402 11.76 15.17 -10.67
N GLY A 403 12.87 15.67 -11.16
CA GLY A 403 13.25 15.55 -12.57
C GLY A 403 13.47 14.10 -12.97
N GLY A 404 12.38 13.37 -13.17
CA GLY A 404 12.41 11.96 -13.51
C GLY A 404 11.08 11.21 -13.30
N ASN A 405 9.98 11.90 -13.14
CA ASN A 405 8.71 11.30 -13.48
C ASN A 405 8.55 11.38 -15.00
N ASP A 406 9.30 10.56 -15.70
CA ASP A 406 8.90 10.09 -17.01
C ASP A 406 7.69 9.15 -16.83
N VAL A 407 6.54 9.75 -16.49
CA VAL A 407 5.31 9.27 -17.06
C VAL A 407 5.49 9.58 -18.55
N PRO A 408 5.67 8.58 -19.40
CA PRO A 408 5.76 8.86 -20.83
C PRO A 408 4.52 9.68 -21.17
N PRO A 409 4.66 10.75 -21.97
CA PRO A 409 3.52 11.51 -22.42
C PRO A 409 2.53 10.51 -23.00
N PRO A 410 1.22 10.69 -22.75
CA PRO A 410 0.22 9.82 -23.36
C PRO A 410 0.55 9.72 -24.83
N PRO A 411 0.52 8.51 -25.43
CA PRO A 411 0.80 8.36 -26.85
C PRO A 411 -0.05 9.39 -27.58
N PRO A 412 0.49 10.08 -28.61
CA PRO A 412 -0.26 11.07 -29.36
C PRO A 412 -1.57 10.40 -29.78
N GLU A 413 -2.70 11.05 -29.48
CA GLU A 413 -4.01 10.58 -29.93
C GLU A 413 -3.84 10.31 -31.41
N THR A 414 -3.92 9.05 -31.80
CA THR A 414 -3.96 8.68 -33.21
C THR A 414 -5.17 9.41 -33.77
N PRO A 415 -5.02 10.26 -34.79
CA PRO A 415 -6.16 10.90 -35.40
C PRO A 415 -7.15 9.80 -35.82
N ASP A 416 -8.40 10.01 -35.44
CA ASP A 416 -9.51 9.10 -35.62
C ASP A 416 -9.30 8.27 -36.89
N SER A 417 -9.21 6.96 -36.75
CA SER A 417 -9.27 6.05 -37.88
C SER A 417 -10.55 6.36 -38.64
N PRO A 418 -10.51 6.53 -39.99
CA PRO A 418 -11.67 6.92 -40.78
C PRO A 418 -12.81 5.95 -40.51
N GLU A 419 -13.97 6.51 -40.15
CA GLU A 419 -15.23 5.79 -39.99
C GLU A 419 -15.38 4.75 -41.10
N CYS A 420 -15.50 3.47 -40.73
CA CYS A 420 -15.92 2.45 -41.68
C CYS A 420 -17.26 2.88 -42.27
N PRO A 421 -17.38 2.96 -43.60
CA PRO A 421 -18.67 3.27 -44.24
C PRO A 421 -19.69 2.19 -43.89
N GLU A 422 -20.86 2.62 -43.42
CA GLU A 422 -22.00 1.74 -43.18
C GLU A 422 -22.29 0.91 -44.42
N PRO A 423 -22.60 -0.38 -44.31
CA PRO A 423 -23.04 -1.16 -45.42
C PRO A 423 -24.40 -0.64 -45.87
N GLN A 424 -24.46 -0.08 -47.08
CA GLN A 424 -25.72 0.25 -47.78
C GLN A 424 -26.49 -1.04 -48.03
N SER A 425 -27.63 -1.11 -47.43
CA SER A 425 -28.80 -2.03 -47.50
C SER A 425 -29.08 -3.14 -48.17
#